data_de8625b45c260e148d053c59900865af
#
_entry.id   de8625b45c260e148d053c59900865af
#
_cell.length_a   1.000
_cell.length_b   1.000
_cell.length_c   1.000
_cell.angle_alpha   90.00
_cell.angle_beta   90.00
_cell.angle_gamma   90.00
#
_symmetry.space_group_name_H-M   'P 1'
#
loop_
_entity.id
_entity.type
_entity.pdbx_description
1 polymer ?
#
loop_
_entity_poly.entity_id
_entity_poly.type
_entity_poly.pdbx_seq_one_letter_code
_entity_poly.pdbx_strand_id
1 'polypeptide(L)'
;MIWLTWPRALTPPRRLPGLALCLAGFLSTAGEETSERLAKRECSKCHAFPPPASMHRVDWEKGAFPYLEDLLGIAQIENYDAQTQAAVRARWDTIKAFYLRQSDEKPSTPSATEPPVSAAFGHRSTVEKLNVTAIHHDAANGLVYVGDELSQAVLVYDRAFRNVRTFAADKVPCDFQLAEDRLYVCSHGSLDPLDSEAGEVGYITDSGLGEYRPLLRGLNRPTRYVPFRHSGTDYAVLCEYGISKGKISLYREGESVLVLPMSGAIDCRVLDTDADGQPEVYVLVAQEHECLLRFTMRPGGGIAQSVLIKKQPGWGFTAMEMLDADGDGAVDVLLSNGDTTEFRSNPRAYHGIRIYDLGSDDLAEKQFIPAHGVMDFTVLDAEADGDLDIASVSYFADFRHKPHQAAMLHIRHDGRFANQPLPGHEQGRWCRIASGDIDGDGDPDLLLGALNYQTYSRAYERDASFLRSVQIPRAVIARWERLGNHLRVLENRAKRSR
;
A
#
# COMPACT_ATOMS: atom_id res chain seq x y z
N MET A 1 -4.79 -0.68 -3.43
CA MET A 1 -4.48 0.45 -2.58
C MET A 1 -5.74 1.08 -2.04
N ILE A 2 -5.84 1.33 -0.80
CA ILE A 2 -6.98 1.81 -0.04
C ILE A 2 -8.00 0.73 0.27
N TRP A 3 -7.84 0.23 1.44
CA TRP A 3 -8.77 -0.60 2.19
C TRP A 3 -9.89 0.26 2.72
N LEU A 4 -11.00 0.31 2.04
CA LEU A 4 -12.15 1.07 2.46
C LEU A 4 -13.40 0.20 2.39
N THR A 5 -13.99 -0.01 3.54
CA THR A 5 -15.28 -0.60 3.84
C THR A 5 -15.42 -2.13 3.84
N TRP A 6 -15.60 -2.64 5.03
CA TRP A 6 -16.40 -3.83 5.26
C TRP A 6 -17.87 -3.43 5.12
N PRO A 7 -18.62 -3.90 4.12
CA PRO A 7 -20.05 -3.75 4.15
C PRO A 7 -20.61 -4.69 5.23
N ARG A 8 -21.25 -4.12 6.25
CA ARG A 8 -22.26 -4.86 6.99
C ARG A 8 -23.41 -5.15 6.04
N ALA A 9 -23.41 -6.22 5.36
CA ALA A 9 -24.44 -6.94 4.63
C ALA A 9 -23.88 -7.48 3.31
N LEU A 10 -22.99 -8.47 3.42
CA LEU A 10 -22.88 -9.45 2.36
C LEU A 10 -23.67 -10.68 2.83
N THR A 11 -24.61 -11.10 2.01
CA THR A 11 -25.12 -12.47 2.07
C THR A 11 -23.93 -13.42 2.24
N PRO A 12 -23.97 -14.38 3.16
CA PRO A 12 -22.82 -15.24 3.45
C PRO A 12 -22.33 -15.85 2.13
N PRO A 13 -21.00 -15.84 1.89
CA PRO A 13 -20.44 -16.45 0.70
C PRO A 13 -20.89 -17.90 0.67
N ARG A 14 -21.29 -18.38 -0.50
CA ARG A 14 -21.61 -19.79 -0.73
C ARG A 14 -20.47 -20.61 -0.16
N ARG A 15 -20.80 -21.51 0.76
CA ARG A 15 -19.92 -22.39 1.55
C ARG A 15 -18.71 -22.82 0.71
N LEU A 16 -17.53 -22.36 1.07
CA LEU A 16 -16.29 -22.96 0.61
C LEU A 16 -16.14 -24.31 1.30
N PRO A 17 -15.82 -25.40 0.56
CA PRO A 17 -15.66 -26.75 1.17
C PRO A 17 -14.55 -26.83 2.23
N GLY A 18 -13.71 -25.79 2.36
CA GLY A 18 -12.62 -25.73 3.34
C GLY A 18 -13.02 -25.36 4.76
N LEU A 19 -14.21 -24.77 5.00
CA LEU A 19 -14.64 -24.37 6.36
C LEU A 19 -14.87 -25.56 7.31
N ALA A 20 -15.27 -26.71 6.79
CA ALA A 20 -15.45 -27.92 7.59
C ALA A 20 -14.11 -28.47 8.15
N LEU A 21 -12.99 -28.20 7.51
CA LEU A 21 -11.67 -28.62 7.99
C LEU A 21 -11.15 -27.76 9.17
N CYS A 22 -11.52 -26.48 9.25
CA CYS A 22 -11.09 -25.62 10.37
C CYS A 22 -11.74 -26.04 11.69
N LEU A 23 -13.03 -26.39 11.70
CA LEU A 23 -13.73 -26.86 12.93
C LEU A 23 -13.27 -28.24 13.38
N ALA A 24 -12.94 -29.16 12.47
CA ALA A 24 -12.44 -30.49 12.81
C ALA A 24 -11.11 -30.46 13.60
N GLY A 25 -10.27 -29.44 13.36
CA GLY A 25 -9.03 -29.23 14.10
C GLY A 25 -9.23 -28.82 15.57
N PHE A 26 -10.41 -28.31 15.94
CA PHE A 26 -10.71 -27.91 17.32
C PHE A 26 -11.06 -29.10 18.24
N LEU A 27 -11.20 -30.30 17.72
CA LEU A 27 -11.65 -31.46 18.49
C LEU A 27 -10.54 -32.43 18.95
N SER A 28 -9.26 -32.17 18.65
CA SER A 28 -8.16 -33.05 19.02
C SER A 28 -7.80 -32.93 20.51
N THR A 29 -7.57 -34.06 21.15
CA THR A 29 -7.49 -34.32 22.58
C THR A 29 -6.25 -33.77 23.29
N ALA A 30 -6.47 -33.44 24.55
CA ALA A 30 -5.72 -32.68 25.52
C ALA A 30 -4.48 -33.37 26.10
N GLY A 31 -3.38 -32.63 26.07
CA GLY A 31 -2.48 -32.39 27.19
C GLY A 31 -2.65 -30.92 27.59
N GLU A 32 -2.25 -30.49 28.75
CA GLU A 32 -2.31 -29.08 29.18
C GLU A 32 -1.46 -28.20 28.23
N GLU A 33 -2.07 -27.81 27.13
CA GLU A 33 -1.43 -26.94 26.15
C GLU A 33 -1.47 -25.51 26.68
N THR A 34 -0.33 -24.81 26.70
CA THR A 34 -0.30 -23.40 27.08
C THR A 34 -1.14 -22.57 26.09
N SER A 35 -1.76 -21.49 26.59
CA SER A 35 -2.58 -20.60 25.76
C SER A 35 -1.82 -20.03 24.55
N GLU A 36 -0.51 -19.80 24.68
CA GLU A 36 0.35 -19.36 23.59
C GLU A 36 0.53 -20.45 22.54
N ARG A 37 0.81 -21.69 22.95
CA ARG A 37 0.98 -22.82 22.01
C ARG A 37 -0.31 -23.08 21.25
N LEU A 38 -1.46 -23.01 21.94
CA LEU A 38 -2.77 -23.12 21.33
C LEU A 38 -2.98 -22.01 20.29
N ALA A 39 -2.73 -20.75 20.65
CA ALA A 39 -2.88 -19.62 19.74
C ALA A 39 -1.96 -19.76 18.51
N LYS A 40 -0.67 -20.07 18.71
CA LYS A 40 0.28 -20.29 17.60
C LYS A 40 -0.19 -21.39 16.66
N ARG A 41 -0.61 -22.54 17.21
CA ARG A 41 -1.06 -23.67 16.38
C ARG A 41 -2.30 -23.32 15.56
N GLU A 42 -3.29 -22.66 16.16
CA GLU A 42 -4.57 -22.36 15.47
C GLU A 42 -4.40 -21.21 14.47
N CYS A 43 -3.75 -20.12 14.86
CA CYS A 43 -3.62 -18.94 14.02
C CYS A 43 -2.55 -19.09 12.90
N SER A 44 -1.65 -20.07 12.98
CA SER A 44 -0.65 -20.33 11.92
C SER A 44 -1.14 -21.27 10.82
N LYS A 45 -2.41 -21.72 10.87
CA LYS A 45 -2.93 -22.67 9.86
C LYS A 45 -3.11 -22.05 8.48
N CYS A 46 -3.43 -20.77 8.43
CA CYS A 46 -3.73 -20.05 7.18
C CYS A 46 -2.62 -19.10 6.76
N HIS A 47 -1.88 -18.52 7.72
CA HIS A 47 -0.87 -17.50 7.48
C HIS A 47 0.20 -17.51 8.58
N ALA A 48 1.22 -16.64 8.52
CA ALA A 48 2.19 -16.49 9.61
C ALA A 48 1.49 -16.09 10.92
N PHE A 49 1.98 -16.58 12.06
CA PHE A 49 1.41 -16.25 13.37
C PHE A 49 1.44 -14.74 13.63
N PRO A 50 0.28 -14.08 13.80
CA PRO A 50 0.25 -12.66 14.15
C PRO A 50 0.59 -12.50 15.64
N PRO A 51 1.71 -11.83 15.99
CA PRO A 51 2.06 -11.61 17.39
C PRO A 51 1.00 -10.74 18.10
N PRO A 52 0.68 -10.95 19.39
CA PRO A 52 -0.25 -10.09 20.12
C PRO A 52 0.09 -8.61 20.07
N ALA A 53 1.38 -8.26 20.10
CA ALA A 53 1.87 -6.88 19.99
C ALA A 53 1.67 -6.25 18.60
N SER A 54 1.25 -7.02 17.58
CA SER A 54 0.97 -6.47 16.23
C SER A 54 -0.25 -5.56 16.19
N MET A 55 -1.16 -5.67 17.17
CA MET A 55 -2.32 -4.79 17.32
C MET A 55 -2.54 -4.41 18.79
N HIS A 56 -3.15 -3.25 19.02
CA HIS A 56 -3.55 -2.87 20.37
C HIS A 56 -4.70 -3.72 20.88
N ARG A 57 -4.85 -3.85 22.19
CA ARG A 57 -5.88 -4.66 22.82
C ARG A 57 -7.28 -4.36 22.29
N VAL A 58 -7.61 -3.09 22.14
CA VAL A 58 -8.92 -2.66 21.63
C VAL A 58 -9.17 -3.12 20.18
N ASP A 59 -8.13 -3.22 19.37
CA ASP A 59 -8.23 -3.63 17.97
C ASP A 59 -8.43 -5.14 17.86
N TRP A 60 -7.77 -5.91 18.74
CA TRP A 60 -8.06 -7.34 18.88
C TRP A 60 -9.51 -7.58 19.31
N GLU A 61 -9.95 -6.87 20.38
CA GLU A 61 -11.26 -7.08 20.98
C GLU A 61 -12.42 -6.65 20.08
N LYS A 62 -12.30 -5.49 19.43
CA LYS A 62 -13.41 -4.87 18.68
C LYS A 62 -13.30 -4.98 17.16
N GLY A 63 -12.15 -5.34 16.66
CA GLY A 63 -11.87 -5.51 15.25
C GLY A 63 -11.64 -6.96 14.85
N ALA A 64 -10.46 -7.50 15.19
CA ALA A 64 -10.04 -8.80 14.69
C ALA A 64 -10.90 -9.97 15.17
N PHE A 65 -11.22 -10.05 16.47
CA PHE A 65 -11.98 -11.21 17.00
C PHE A 65 -13.39 -11.32 16.46
N PRO A 66 -14.22 -10.27 16.40
CA PRO A 66 -15.54 -10.38 15.78
C PRO A 66 -15.49 -10.85 14.33
N TYR A 67 -14.50 -10.36 13.58
CA TYR A 67 -14.27 -10.81 12.23
C TYR A 67 -13.88 -12.29 12.14
N LEU A 68 -12.91 -12.71 12.96
CA LEU A 68 -12.46 -14.10 13.00
C LEU A 68 -13.58 -15.05 13.45
N GLU A 69 -14.46 -14.62 14.36
CA GLU A 69 -15.63 -15.40 14.78
C GLU A 69 -16.57 -15.69 13.62
N ASP A 70 -16.81 -14.71 12.73
CA ASP A 70 -17.60 -14.90 11.51
C ASP A 70 -16.86 -15.78 10.50
N LEU A 71 -15.58 -15.48 10.23
CA LEU A 71 -14.77 -16.21 9.26
C LEU A 71 -14.60 -17.68 9.61
N LEU A 72 -14.38 -18.00 10.89
CA LEU A 72 -14.18 -19.36 11.39
C LEU A 72 -15.50 -20.10 11.66
N GLY A 73 -16.65 -19.46 11.45
CA GLY A 73 -17.97 -20.02 11.70
C GLY A 73 -18.30 -20.20 13.20
N ILE A 74 -17.54 -19.53 14.08
CA ILE A 74 -17.80 -19.58 15.53
C ILE A 74 -19.09 -18.83 15.87
N ALA A 75 -19.43 -17.81 15.08
CA ALA A 75 -20.69 -17.08 15.22
C ALA A 75 -21.93 -17.95 14.94
N GLN A 76 -21.78 -19.04 14.17
CA GLN A 76 -22.87 -19.97 13.81
C GLN A 76 -22.75 -21.32 14.53
N ILE A 77 -22.08 -21.35 15.68
CA ILE A 77 -21.78 -22.61 16.40
C ILE A 77 -23.02 -23.28 17.01
N GLU A 78 -24.15 -22.58 17.12
CA GLU A 78 -25.42 -23.11 17.55
C GLU A 78 -25.97 -24.28 16.71
N ASN A 79 -25.44 -24.46 15.50
CA ASN A 79 -25.79 -25.57 14.61
C ASN A 79 -25.13 -26.91 15.01
N TYR A 80 -24.26 -26.92 16.03
CA TYR A 80 -23.55 -28.10 16.51
C TYR A 80 -24.14 -28.57 17.86
N ASP A 81 -23.80 -29.81 18.28
CA ASP A 81 -24.18 -30.30 19.58
C ASP A 81 -23.58 -29.51 20.75
N ALA A 82 -24.18 -29.55 21.92
CA ALA A 82 -23.81 -28.74 23.08
C ALA A 82 -22.36 -28.99 23.56
N GLN A 83 -21.85 -30.23 23.42
CA GLN A 83 -20.48 -30.57 23.82
C GLN A 83 -19.46 -29.92 22.87
N THR A 84 -19.72 -30.01 21.58
CA THR A 84 -18.90 -29.35 20.54
C THR A 84 -18.90 -27.82 20.71
N GLN A 85 -20.09 -27.22 20.93
CA GLN A 85 -20.20 -25.79 21.20
C GLN A 85 -19.36 -25.37 22.41
N ALA A 86 -19.43 -26.07 23.52
CA ALA A 86 -18.69 -25.77 24.74
C ALA A 86 -17.16 -25.87 24.50
N ALA A 87 -16.72 -26.93 23.83
CA ALA A 87 -15.32 -27.15 23.54
C ALA A 87 -14.71 -26.04 22.62
N VAL A 88 -15.41 -25.68 21.56
CA VAL A 88 -14.97 -24.63 20.64
C VAL A 88 -14.92 -23.27 21.33
N ARG A 89 -15.96 -22.91 22.09
CA ARG A 89 -15.99 -21.65 22.85
C ARG A 89 -14.86 -21.56 23.85
N ALA A 90 -14.63 -22.60 24.66
CA ALA A 90 -13.57 -22.61 25.67
C ALA A 90 -12.17 -22.42 25.03
N ARG A 91 -11.91 -23.07 23.89
CA ARG A 91 -10.64 -22.89 23.16
C ARG A 91 -10.52 -21.50 22.59
N TRP A 92 -11.55 -20.98 21.96
CA TRP A 92 -11.58 -19.63 21.41
C TRP A 92 -11.37 -18.56 22.50
N ASP A 93 -12.03 -18.69 23.63
CA ASP A 93 -11.86 -17.79 24.77
C ASP A 93 -10.45 -17.85 25.34
N THR A 94 -9.80 -19.02 25.32
CA THR A 94 -8.39 -19.18 25.70
C THR A 94 -7.47 -18.40 24.74
N ILE A 95 -7.71 -18.46 23.43
CA ILE A 95 -6.96 -17.72 22.41
C ILE A 95 -7.18 -16.22 22.60
N LYS A 96 -8.44 -15.76 22.70
CA LYS A 96 -8.75 -14.35 22.96
C LYS A 96 -8.04 -13.83 24.21
N ALA A 97 -8.13 -14.57 25.30
CA ALA A 97 -7.50 -14.19 26.56
C ALA A 97 -5.97 -14.11 26.46
N PHE A 98 -5.32 -14.98 25.66
CA PHE A 98 -3.89 -14.88 25.40
C PHE A 98 -3.54 -13.57 24.69
N TYR A 99 -4.21 -13.25 23.58
CA TYR A 99 -3.97 -12.02 22.82
C TYR A 99 -4.24 -10.77 23.67
N LEU A 100 -5.36 -10.72 24.39
CA LEU A 100 -5.71 -9.56 25.22
C LEU A 100 -4.75 -9.33 26.40
N ARG A 101 -4.12 -10.38 26.91
CA ARG A 101 -3.10 -10.23 27.98
C ARG A 101 -1.75 -9.74 27.45
N GLN A 102 -1.41 -10.08 26.21
CA GLN A 102 -0.09 -9.85 25.64
C GLN A 102 -0.05 -8.61 24.71
N SER A 103 -1.22 -8.05 24.38
CA SER A 103 -1.29 -6.84 23.58
C SER A 103 -1.25 -5.56 24.43
N ASP A 104 -0.65 -4.51 23.87
CA ASP A 104 -0.55 -3.21 24.53
C ASP A 104 -1.92 -2.52 24.67
N GLU A 105 -2.13 -1.79 25.76
CA GLU A 105 -3.40 -1.10 26.00
C GLU A 105 -3.60 0.11 25.09
N LYS A 106 -2.56 0.89 24.86
CA LYS A 106 -2.54 2.08 23.98
C LYS A 106 -1.11 2.34 23.52
N PRO A 107 -0.91 2.96 22.35
CA PRO A 107 0.39 3.47 21.99
C PRO A 107 0.80 4.55 23.01
N SER A 108 1.98 4.40 23.58
CA SER A 108 2.61 5.51 24.29
C SER A 108 2.97 6.56 23.24
N THR A 109 2.30 7.70 23.28
CA THR A 109 2.68 8.86 22.47
C THR A 109 3.69 9.67 23.25
N PRO A 110 4.97 9.64 22.92
CA PRO A 110 5.91 10.64 23.46
C PRO A 110 5.41 12.02 23.01
N SER A 111 5.34 12.95 23.95
CA SER A 111 5.20 14.37 23.62
C SER A 111 6.51 14.82 22.98
N ALA A 112 6.61 14.68 21.68
CA ALA A 112 7.72 15.25 20.92
C ALA A 112 7.33 16.67 20.51
N THR A 113 8.22 17.61 20.71
CA THR A 113 8.14 18.93 20.06
C THR A 113 8.03 18.71 18.55
N GLU A 114 7.06 19.35 17.93
CA GLU A 114 6.87 19.29 16.47
C GLU A 114 8.13 19.87 15.80
N PRO A 115 8.78 19.13 14.90
CA PRO A 115 9.95 19.62 14.19
C PRO A 115 9.56 20.79 13.26
N PRO A 116 10.50 21.70 12.93
CA PRO A 116 10.22 22.78 12.01
C PRO A 116 9.84 22.24 10.63
N VAL A 117 8.93 22.95 9.96
CA VAL A 117 8.55 22.67 8.57
C VAL A 117 9.78 22.85 7.67
N SER A 118 9.98 21.94 6.73
CA SER A 118 11.11 21.98 5.80
C SER A 118 11.12 23.29 5.00
N ALA A 119 12.27 23.95 4.99
CA ALA A 119 12.53 25.12 4.17
C ALA A 119 12.98 24.76 2.73
N ALA A 120 13.37 23.50 2.50
CA ALA A 120 13.81 23.03 1.18
C ALA A 120 12.69 23.14 0.14
N PHE A 121 11.42 23.05 0.54
CA PHE A 121 10.29 23.13 -0.37
C PHE A 121 9.38 24.32 -0.09
N GLY A 122 8.78 24.87 -1.15
CA GLY A 122 7.74 25.88 -1.08
C GLY A 122 6.50 25.51 -1.88
N HIS A 123 5.35 26.04 -1.48
CA HIS A 123 4.13 25.89 -2.26
C HIS A 123 4.26 26.60 -3.61
N ARG A 124 4.01 25.88 -4.70
CA ARG A 124 3.99 26.42 -6.07
C ARG A 124 2.57 26.57 -6.59
N SER A 125 1.82 25.47 -6.63
CA SER A 125 0.45 25.47 -7.14
C SER A 125 -0.41 24.37 -6.52
N THR A 126 -1.72 24.48 -6.73
CA THR A 126 -2.71 23.48 -6.31
C THR A 126 -3.70 23.28 -7.45
N VAL A 127 -3.95 22.01 -7.82
CA VAL A 127 -5.04 21.64 -8.71
C VAL A 127 -6.17 21.09 -7.87
N GLU A 128 -7.28 21.82 -7.80
CA GLU A 128 -8.41 21.53 -6.93
C GLU A 128 -9.38 20.50 -7.54
N LYS A 129 -10.23 19.94 -6.69
CA LYS A 129 -11.33 19.03 -7.05
C LYS A 129 -10.88 17.73 -7.69
N LEU A 130 -9.80 17.16 -7.17
CA LEU A 130 -9.26 15.86 -7.57
C LEU A 130 -9.26 14.89 -6.41
N ASN A 131 -9.71 13.66 -6.62
CA ASN A 131 -9.38 12.51 -5.77
C ASN A 131 -8.23 11.75 -6.43
N VAL A 132 -7.00 12.09 -6.03
CA VAL A 132 -5.80 11.60 -6.68
C VAL A 132 -5.52 10.14 -6.28
N THR A 133 -5.52 9.25 -7.25
CA THR A 133 -5.30 7.81 -7.07
C THR A 133 -3.97 7.32 -7.63
N ALA A 134 -3.41 8.03 -8.60
CA ALA A 134 -2.10 7.76 -9.18
C ALA A 134 -1.45 9.06 -9.64
N ILE A 135 -0.12 9.11 -9.62
CA ILE A 135 0.69 10.21 -10.17
C ILE A 135 1.86 9.59 -10.92
N HIS A 136 2.16 10.11 -12.10
CA HIS A 136 3.39 9.79 -12.82
C HIS A 136 3.96 11.06 -13.49
N HIS A 137 5.25 11.29 -13.32
CA HIS A 137 5.96 12.38 -14.00
C HIS A 137 6.80 11.81 -15.13
N ASP A 138 6.52 12.25 -16.34
CA ASP A 138 7.32 12.00 -17.53
C ASP A 138 8.29 13.16 -17.72
N ALA A 139 9.50 13.00 -17.20
CA ALA A 139 10.54 14.00 -17.27
C ALA A 139 10.96 14.32 -18.72
N ALA A 140 10.92 13.31 -19.61
CA ALA A 140 11.35 13.48 -21.00
C ALA A 140 10.43 14.44 -21.78
N ASN A 141 9.13 14.35 -21.52
CA ASN A 141 8.13 15.18 -22.20
C ASN A 141 7.63 16.36 -21.33
N GLY A 142 8.04 16.43 -20.06
CA GLY A 142 7.59 17.45 -19.10
C GLY A 142 6.10 17.38 -18.83
N LEU A 143 5.57 16.16 -18.73
CA LEU A 143 4.15 15.89 -18.50
C LEU A 143 3.94 15.25 -17.13
N VAL A 144 2.78 15.54 -16.53
CA VAL A 144 2.32 14.89 -15.30
C VAL A 144 1.00 14.22 -15.58
N TYR A 145 0.94 12.91 -15.35
CA TYR A 145 -0.27 12.10 -15.46
C TYR A 145 -0.87 11.91 -14.07
N VAL A 146 -2.16 12.18 -13.94
CA VAL A 146 -2.90 12.08 -12.68
C VAL A 146 -4.12 11.20 -12.88
N GLY A 147 -4.24 10.16 -12.07
CA GLY A 147 -5.46 9.36 -11.94
C GLY A 147 -6.42 10.06 -11.00
N ASP A 148 -7.63 10.32 -11.46
CA ASP A 148 -8.68 10.95 -10.67
C ASP A 148 -9.88 10.03 -10.51
N GLU A 149 -10.25 9.75 -9.26
CA GLU A 149 -11.42 8.92 -8.94
C GLU A 149 -12.74 9.64 -9.22
N LEU A 150 -12.80 10.95 -8.99
CA LEU A 150 -14.05 11.72 -9.15
C LEU A 150 -14.53 11.74 -10.58
N SER A 151 -13.65 11.97 -11.53
CA SER A 151 -13.95 11.97 -12.96
C SER A 151 -13.77 10.60 -13.62
N GLN A 152 -13.18 9.63 -12.92
CA GLN A 152 -12.79 8.33 -13.47
C GLN A 152 -11.95 8.49 -14.75
N ALA A 153 -10.96 9.35 -14.70
CA ALA A 153 -10.18 9.78 -15.83
C ALA A 153 -8.69 9.83 -15.56
N VAL A 154 -7.91 9.76 -16.63
CA VAL A 154 -6.51 10.14 -16.65
C VAL A 154 -6.43 11.60 -17.11
N LEU A 155 -5.87 12.45 -16.26
CA LEU A 155 -5.65 13.86 -16.53
C LEU A 155 -4.17 14.09 -16.85
N VAL A 156 -3.88 14.83 -17.90
CA VAL A 156 -2.51 15.13 -18.31
C VAL A 156 -2.26 16.63 -18.17
N TYR A 157 -1.22 16.97 -17.42
CA TYR A 157 -0.82 18.36 -17.17
C TYR A 157 0.55 18.65 -17.76
N ASP A 158 0.72 19.89 -18.27
CA ASP A 158 2.03 20.42 -18.66
C ASP A 158 2.81 20.97 -17.44
N ARG A 159 4.04 21.44 -17.66
CA ARG A 159 4.89 22.06 -16.62
C ARG A 159 4.27 23.27 -15.93
N ALA A 160 3.31 23.94 -16.56
CA ALA A 160 2.55 25.05 -15.98
C ALA A 160 1.27 24.58 -15.24
N PHE A 161 1.07 23.28 -15.08
CA PHE A 161 -0.13 22.66 -14.52
C PHE A 161 -1.43 23.04 -15.25
N ARG A 162 -1.37 23.27 -16.54
CA ARG A 162 -2.55 23.35 -17.40
C ARG A 162 -2.92 21.96 -17.84
N ASN A 163 -4.20 21.59 -17.71
CA ASN A 163 -4.71 20.33 -18.25
C ASN A 163 -4.64 20.40 -19.78
N VAL A 164 -3.80 19.59 -20.40
CA VAL A 164 -3.61 19.52 -21.84
C VAL A 164 -4.40 18.40 -22.50
N ARG A 165 -4.75 17.36 -21.71
CA ARG A 165 -5.52 16.22 -22.18
C ARG A 165 -6.29 15.55 -21.04
N THR A 166 -7.44 14.97 -21.35
CA THR A 166 -8.23 14.16 -20.43
C THR A 166 -8.72 12.92 -21.16
N PHE A 167 -8.49 11.74 -20.57
CA PHE A 167 -8.96 10.46 -21.08
C PHE A 167 -9.96 9.88 -20.09
N ALA A 168 -11.22 9.74 -20.52
CA ALA A 168 -12.21 9.01 -19.75
C ALA A 168 -11.83 7.53 -19.70
N ALA A 169 -11.70 6.99 -18.50
CA ALA A 169 -11.36 5.58 -18.28
C ALA A 169 -12.58 4.74 -17.87
N ASP A 170 -13.72 5.39 -17.55
CA ASP A 170 -14.94 4.78 -17.00
C ASP A 170 -14.67 3.89 -15.76
N LYS A 171 -13.51 4.02 -15.17
CA LYS A 171 -12.98 3.28 -14.02
C LYS A 171 -11.97 4.16 -13.28
N VAL A 172 -11.56 3.73 -12.09
CA VAL A 172 -10.61 4.46 -11.26
C VAL A 172 -9.18 4.13 -11.67
N PRO A 173 -8.44 5.02 -12.36
CA PRO A 173 -7.02 4.80 -12.62
C PRO A 173 -6.25 4.70 -11.30
N CYS A 174 -5.37 3.73 -11.16
CA CYS A 174 -4.67 3.47 -9.89
C CYS A 174 -3.15 3.37 -10.04
N ASP A 175 -2.65 3.19 -11.26
CA ASP A 175 -1.23 3.12 -11.55
C ASP A 175 -0.94 3.46 -13.01
N PHE A 176 0.26 4.00 -13.24
CA PHE A 176 0.80 4.36 -14.54
C PHE A 176 2.18 3.75 -14.75
N GLN A 177 2.40 3.19 -15.92
CA GLN A 177 3.71 2.72 -16.35
C GLN A 177 3.99 3.22 -17.77
N LEU A 178 4.96 4.12 -17.90
CA LEU A 178 5.44 4.55 -19.22
C LEU A 178 6.48 3.54 -19.72
N ALA A 179 6.23 2.96 -20.89
CA ALA A 179 7.18 2.08 -21.56
C ALA A 179 7.11 2.31 -23.07
N GLU A 180 8.26 2.51 -23.69
CA GLU A 180 8.39 2.88 -25.09
C GLU A 180 7.58 4.16 -25.40
N ASP A 181 6.58 4.07 -26.28
CA ASP A 181 5.69 5.16 -26.68
C ASP A 181 4.28 5.07 -26.05
N ARG A 182 4.10 4.26 -24.99
CA ARG A 182 2.81 3.96 -24.38
C ARG A 182 2.80 4.23 -22.90
N LEU A 183 1.77 4.93 -22.46
CA LEU A 183 1.43 5.02 -21.06
C LEU A 183 0.41 3.93 -20.71
N TYR A 184 0.86 2.87 -20.06
CA TYR A 184 -0.04 1.83 -19.54
C TYR A 184 -0.75 2.33 -18.30
N VAL A 185 -2.05 2.00 -18.20
CA VAL A 185 -2.95 2.46 -17.14
C VAL A 185 -3.61 1.26 -16.50
N CYS A 186 -3.34 1.02 -15.23
CA CYS A 186 -4.15 0.10 -14.43
C CYS A 186 -5.35 0.84 -13.86
N SER A 187 -6.53 0.24 -13.95
CA SER A 187 -7.76 0.83 -13.43
C SER A 187 -8.53 -0.17 -12.58
N HIS A 188 -8.86 0.23 -11.36
CA HIS A 188 -9.78 -0.53 -10.51
C HIS A 188 -11.21 -0.43 -11.06
N GLY A 189 -12.01 -1.47 -10.90
CA GLY A 189 -13.44 -1.37 -11.16
C GLY A 189 -14.19 -0.54 -10.13
N SER A 190 -13.64 -0.48 -8.91
CA SER A 190 -14.15 0.30 -7.78
C SER A 190 -13.01 0.59 -6.81
N LEU A 191 -13.08 1.71 -6.08
CA LEU A 191 -12.19 1.94 -4.93
C LEU A 191 -12.45 0.96 -3.79
N ASP A 192 -13.68 0.51 -3.63
CA ASP A 192 -14.00 -0.51 -2.65
C ASP A 192 -13.23 -1.81 -2.95
N PRO A 193 -12.62 -2.44 -1.95
CA PRO A 193 -11.91 -3.70 -2.12
C PRO A 193 -12.93 -4.83 -2.34
N LEU A 194 -13.32 -5.04 -3.58
CA LEU A 194 -14.28 -6.08 -3.98
C LEU A 194 -13.59 -7.05 -4.96
N ASP A 195 -13.96 -8.32 -4.90
CA ASP A 195 -13.66 -9.29 -5.96
C ASP A 195 -14.64 -9.10 -7.12
N SER A 196 -14.58 -7.93 -7.74
CA SER A 196 -15.35 -7.60 -8.93
C SER A 196 -14.44 -7.69 -10.14
N GLU A 197 -14.81 -8.46 -11.16
CA GLU A 197 -14.08 -8.56 -12.42
C GLU A 197 -14.26 -7.30 -13.29
N ALA A 198 -14.31 -6.13 -12.65
CA ALA A 198 -14.53 -4.84 -13.29
C ALA A 198 -13.23 -4.06 -13.59
N GLY A 199 -12.08 -4.58 -13.14
CA GLY A 199 -10.78 -3.95 -13.39
C GLY A 199 -10.32 -4.12 -14.84
N GLU A 200 -9.41 -3.24 -15.26
CA GLU A 200 -8.87 -3.17 -16.60
C GLU A 200 -7.42 -2.69 -16.60
N VAL A 201 -6.64 -3.18 -17.56
CA VAL A 201 -5.40 -2.55 -18.01
C VAL A 201 -5.62 -2.05 -19.41
N GLY A 202 -5.34 -0.79 -19.67
CA GLY A 202 -5.29 -0.18 -20.99
C GLY A 202 -3.97 0.54 -21.22
N TYR A 203 -3.83 1.18 -22.37
CA TYR A 203 -2.71 2.07 -22.64
C TYR A 203 -3.13 3.26 -23.48
N ILE A 204 -2.40 4.36 -23.36
CA ILE A 204 -2.54 5.55 -24.18
C ILE A 204 -1.31 5.62 -25.07
N THR A 205 -1.52 5.78 -26.39
CA THR A 205 -0.44 5.90 -27.39
C THR A 205 0.25 7.26 -27.32
N ASP A 206 1.32 7.44 -28.10
CA ASP A 206 2.05 8.69 -28.24
C ASP A 206 2.52 9.25 -26.89
N SER A 207 3.17 8.37 -26.11
CA SER A 207 3.65 8.70 -24.74
C SER A 207 2.55 9.30 -23.86
N GLY A 208 1.30 8.81 -23.98
CA GLY A 208 0.18 9.26 -23.15
C GLY A 208 -0.59 10.47 -23.68
N LEU A 209 -0.38 10.90 -24.92
CA LEU A 209 -1.12 12.00 -25.56
C LEU A 209 -2.05 11.55 -26.71
N GLY A 210 -1.93 10.31 -27.17
CA GLY A 210 -2.71 9.78 -28.29
C GLY A 210 -4.10 9.26 -27.92
N GLU A 211 -4.37 7.99 -28.20
CA GLU A 211 -5.65 7.35 -27.97
C GLU A 211 -5.57 6.33 -26.85
N TYR A 212 -6.59 6.29 -25.99
CA TYR A 212 -6.77 5.22 -25.01
C TYR A 212 -7.23 3.93 -25.69
N ARG A 213 -6.55 2.83 -25.43
CA ARG A 213 -6.89 1.49 -25.93
C ARG A 213 -6.91 0.48 -24.79
N PRO A 214 -8.00 -0.26 -24.59
CA PRO A 214 -8.05 -1.33 -23.61
C PRO A 214 -7.15 -2.49 -24.06
N LEU A 215 -6.45 -3.13 -23.09
CA LEU A 215 -5.55 -4.26 -23.30
C LEU A 215 -6.09 -5.52 -22.63
N LEU A 216 -6.37 -5.47 -21.33
CA LEU A 216 -6.87 -6.59 -20.52
C LEU A 216 -8.11 -6.15 -19.74
N ARG A 217 -9.12 -7.00 -19.70
CA ARG A 217 -10.39 -6.75 -19.00
C ARG A 217 -10.74 -7.92 -18.08
N GLY A 218 -11.74 -7.73 -17.23
CA GLY A 218 -12.21 -8.79 -16.34
C GLY A 218 -11.24 -9.06 -15.19
N LEU A 219 -10.52 -8.03 -14.73
CA LEU A 219 -9.48 -8.14 -13.72
C LEU A 219 -10.01 -7.87 -12.32
N ASN A 220 -9.51 -8.62 -11.34
CA ASN A 220 -9.85 -8.43 -9.93
C ASN A 220 -8.92 -7.39 -9.29
N ARG A 221 -9.27 -6.10 -9.50
CA ARG A 221 -8.57 -4.98 -8.89
C ARG A 221 -7.07 -4.95 -9.24
N PRO A 222 -6.72 -4.76 -10.53
CA PRO A 222 -5.32 -4.66 -10.96
C PRO A 222 -4.65 -3.46 -10.28
N THR A 223 -3.43 -3.64 -9.81
CA THR A 223 -2.64 -2.62 -9.09
C THR A 223 -1.41 -2.18 -9.83
N ARG A 224 -0.83 -3.07 -10.63
CA ARG A 224 0.40 -2.81 -11.37
C ARG A 224 0.44 -3.65 -12.64
N TYR A 225 0.88 -3.04 -13.74
CA TYR A 225 1.19 -3.73 -14.99
C TYR A 225 2.54 -3.23 -15.49
N VAL A 226 3.52 -4.12 -15.59
CA VAL A 226 4.89 -3.77 -16.03
C VAL A 226 5.23 -4.58 -17.28
N PRO A 227 5.17 -3.97 -18.47
CA PRO A 227 5.72 -4.56 -19.69
C PRO A 227 7.25 -4.45 -19.68
N PHE A 228 7.92 -5.47 -20.20
CA PHE A 228 9.36 -5.45 -20.38
C PHE A 228 9.78 -6.36 -21.54
N ARG A 229 10.96 -6.12 -22.07
CA ARG A 229 11.51 -6.92 -23.16
C ARG A 229 12.80 -7.61 -22.72
N HIS A 230 12.87 -8.92 -22.98
CA HIS A 230 14.05 -9.69 -22.68
C HIS A 230 14.39 -10.63 -23.86
N SER A 231 15.65 -10.63 -24.31
CA SER A 231 16.16 -11.49 -25.41
C SER A 231 15.27 -11.43 -26.65
N GLY A 232 14.75 -10.25 -27.00
CA GLY A 232 13.91 -10.02 -28.18
C GLY A 232 12.45 -10.45 -28.03
N THR A 233 12.05 -10.97 -26.86
CA THR A 233 10.70 -11.43 -26.54
C THR A 233 10.00 -10.42 -25.62
N ASP A 234 8.72 -10.18 -25.85
CA ASP A 234 7.91 -9.28 -25.04
C ASP A 234 7.27 -10.03 -23.86
N TYR A 235 7.43 -9.47 -22.68
CA TYR A 235 6.85 -9.96 -21.43
C TYR A 235 6.04 -8.86 -20.73
N ALA A 236 5.17 -9.28 -19.81
CA ALA A 236 4.53 -8.36 -18.88
C ALA A 236 4.19 -9.06 -17.56
N VAL A 237 4.28 -8.33 -16.46
CA VAL A 237 3.79 -8.76 -15.15
C VAL A 237 2.52 -7.98 -14.83
N LEU A 238 1.50 -8.69 -14.37
CA LEU A 238 0.26 -8.11 -13.86
C LEU A 238 0.04 -8.53 -12.41
N CYS A 239 -0.12 -7.54 -11.55
CA CYS A 239 -0.53 -7.71 -10.17
C CYS A 239 -2.03 -7.41 -10.04
N GLU A 240 -2.80 -8.37 -9.58
CA GLU A 240 -4.21 -8.21 -9.23
C GLU A 240 -4.34 -8.37 -7.71
N TYR A 241 -4.76 -7.29 -7.06
CA TYR A 241 -4.88 -7.28 -5.62
C TYR A 241 -5.94 -8.27 -5.14
N GLY A 242 -7.19 -8.17 -5.65
CA GLY A 242 -8.35 -8.94 -5.22
C GLY A 242 -8.48 -9.05 -3.70
N ILE A 243 -9.61 -9.47 -3.17
CA ILE A 243 -9.73 -9.84 -1.74
C ILE A 243 -9.41 -11.33 -1.59
N SER A 244 -10.08 -12.17 -2.36
CA SER A 244 -9.88 -13.63 -2.38
C SER A 244 -9.54 -14.18 -3.75
N LYS A 245 -9.64 -13.38 -4.80
CA LYS A 245 -9.37 -13.75 -6.20
C LYS A 245 -8.17 -13.04 -6.81
N GLY A 246 -7.34 -12.42 -5.98
CA GLY A 246 -6.11 -11.78 -6.44
C GLY A 246 -5.12 -12.80 -6.97
N LYS A 247 -4.25 -12.35 -7.88
CA LYS A 247 -3.21 -13.19 -8.48
C LYS A 247 -2.07 -12.36 -9.03
N ILE A 248 -0.93 -13.00 -9.22
CA ILE A 248 0.22 -12.50 -9.96
C ILE A 248 0.29 -13.28 -11.25
N SER A 249 0.31 -12.60 -12.40
CA SER A 249 0.39 -13.24 -13.73
C SER A 249 1.61 -12.73 -14.47
N LEU A 250 2.38 -13.67 -15.09
CA LEU A 250 3.42 -13.34 -16.04
C LEU A 250 2.93 -13.72 -17.44
N TYR A 251 3.05 -12.80 -18.36
CA TYR A 251 2.73 -12.97 -19.79
C TYR A 251 4.03 -13.01 -20.60
N ARG A 252 4.01 -13.78 -21.67
CA ARG A 252 5.02 -13.81 -22.70
C ARG A 252 4.33 -13.78 -24.05
N GLU A 253 4.68 -12.82 -24.93
CA GLU A 253 4.03 -12.62 -26.23
C GLU A 253 2.49 -12.56 -26.12
N GLY A 254 1.98 -11.96 -25.04
CA GLY A 254 0.53 -11.85 -24.75
C GLY A 254 -0.11 -13.10 -24.14
N GLU A 255 0.59 -14.24 -24.07
CA GLU A 255 0.09 -15.47 -23.49
C GLU A 255 0.52 -15.61 -22.02
N SER A 256 -0.38 -16.03 -21.14
CA SER A 256 -0.09 -16.24 -19.72
C SER A 256 0.79 -17.49 -19.54
N VAL A 257 2.02 -17.31 -19.03
CA VAL A 257 3.00 -18.38 -18.79
C VAL A 257 3.15 -18.74 -17.31
N LEU A 258 2.70 -17.89 -16.40
CA LEU A 258 2.63 -18.14 -14.97
C LEU A 258 1.38 -17.47 -14.41
N VAL A 259 0.64 -18.18 -13.56
CA VAL A 259 -0.40 -17.63 -12.71
C VAL A 259 -0.19 -18.14 -11.29
N LEU A 260 0.10 -17.23 -10.35
CA LEU A 260 0.18 -17.52 -8.93
C LEU A 260 -1.07 -16.95 -8.24
N PRO A 261 -2.02 -17.78 -7.79
CA PRO A 261 -3.18 -17.32 -7.03
C PRO A 261 -2.71 -16.80 -5.65
N MET A 262 -2.61 -15.50 -5.53
CA MET A 262 -2.15 -14.83 -4.31
C MET A 262 -2.75 -13.41 -4.28
N SER A 263 -3.68 -13.18 -3.37
CA SER A 263 -4.27 -11.87 -3.17
C SER A 263 -3.30 -10.91 -2.47
N GLY A 264 -3.50 -9.62 -2.67
CA GLY A 264 -2.71 -8.60 -2.01
C GLY A 264 -1.48 -8.13 -2.79
N ALA A 265 -1.25 -8.55 -4.03
CA ALA A 265 -0.17 -8.00 -4.84
C ALA A 265 -0.40 -6.51 -5.10
N ILE A 266 0.51 -5.65 -4.64
CA ILE A 266 0.35 -4.19 -4.67
C ILE A 266 1.33 -3.47 -5.57
N ASP A 267 2.53 -3.99 -5.73
CA ASP A 267 3.59 -3.36 -6.52
C ASP A 267 4.50 -4.40 -7.15
N CYS A 268 5.20 -4.01 -8.20
CA CYS A 268 6.15 -4.87 -8.89
C CYS A 268 7.25 -4.02 -9.55
N ARG A 269 8.48 -4.56 -9.56
CA ARG A 269 9.63 -4.01 -10.27
C ARG A 269 10.27 -5.13 -11.12
N VAL A 270 10.83 -4.74 -12.26
CA VAL A 270 11.58 -5.64 -13.15
C VAL A 270 12.96 -5.03 -13.35
N LEU A 271 14.00 -5.70 -12.89
CA LEU A 271 15.37 -5.23 -12.86
C LEU A 271 16.33 -6.41 -13.06
N ASP A 272 17.45 -6.17 -13.69
CA ASP A 272 18.60 -7.08 -13.69
C ASP A 272 19.51 -6.65 -12.52
N THR A 273 19.36 -7.30 -11.37
CA THR A 273 19.98 -6.84 -10.12
C THR A 273 21.35 -7.46 -9.85
N ASP A 274 21.70 -8.54 -10.53
CA ASP A 274 23.01 -9.21 -10.42
C ASP A 274 23.86 -9.05 -11.69
N ALA A 275 23.38 -8.27 -12.67
CA ALA A 275 24.02 -7.96 -13.95
C ALA A 275 24.36 -9.22 -14.79
N ASP A 276 23.56 -10.28 -14.67
CA ASP A 276 23.72 -11.51 -15.45
C ASP A 276 23.02 -11.44 -16.82
N GLY A 277 22.33 -10.34 -17.10
CA GLY A 277 21.56 -10.08 -18.32
C GLY A 277 20.17 -10.71 -18.31
N GLN A 278 19.73 -11.30 -17.19
CA GLN A 278 18.38 -11.83 -17.00
C GLN A 278 17.62 -10.93 -16.02
N PRO A 279 16.48 -10.35 -16.40
CA PRO A 279 15.73 -9.54 -15.45
C PRO A 279 15.03 -10.42 -14.41
N GLU A 280 15.10 -10.00 -13.15
CA GLU A 280 14.27 -10.50 -12.08
C GLU A 280 12.99 -9.68 -11.98
N VAL A 281 11.92 -10.37 -11.56
CA VAL A 281 10.64 -9.73 -11.22
C VAL A 281 10.44 -9.76 -9.71
N TYR A 282 10.35 -8.59 -9.11
CA TYR A 282 10.08 -8.42 -7.68
C TYR A 282 8.62 -8.01 -7.49
N VAL A 283 7.88 -8.71 -6.64
CA VAL A 283 6.47 -8.42 -6.35
C VAL A 283 6.26 -8.24 -4.86
N LEU A 284 5.76 -7.07 -4.49
CA LEU A 284 5.35 -6.77 -3.12
C LEU A 284 3.91 -7.20 -2.91
N VAL A 285 3.70 -8.03 -1.90
CA VAL A 285 2.39 -8.57 -1.55
C VAL A 285 2.03 -8.15 -0.13
N ALA A 286 0.88 -7.54 0.03
CA ALA A 286 0.30 -7.12 1.30
C ALA A 286 -0.77 -8.10 1.79
N GLN A 287 -1.69 -7.65 2.62
CA GLN A 287 -2.78 -8.43 3.23
C GLN A 287 -2.29 -9.54 4.17
N GLU A 288 -2.80 -10.76 3.90
CA GLU A 288 -2.50 -11.93 4.71
C GLU A 288 -1.08 -12.47 4.48
N HIS A 289 -0.55 -12.20 3.29
CA HIS A 289 0.73 -12.76 2.84
C HIS A 289 1.94 -11.95 3.31
N GLU A 290 1.85 -10.61 3.27
CA GLU A 290 2.89 -9.68 3.73
C GLU A 290 4.29 -10.15 3.37
N CYS A 291 4.60 -10.20 2.08
CA CYS A 291 5.88 -10.72 1.60
C CYS A 291 6.41 -9.97 0.37
N LEU A 292 7.73 -10.07 0.18
CA LEU A 292 8.40 -9.73 -1.06
C LEU A 292 8.80 -11.03 -1.77
N LEU A 293 8.31 -11.19 -3.00
CA LEU A 293 8.63 -12.32 -3.88
C LEU A 293 9.64 -11.90 -4.94
N ARG A 294 10.54 -12.81 -5.31
CA ARG A 294 11.39 -12.71 -6.50
C ARG A 294 11.10 -13.86 -7.44
N PHE A 295 10.91 -13.55 -8.71
CA PHE A 295 10.83 -14.52 -9.80
C PHE A 295 12.05 -14.32 -10.70
N THR A 296 12.82 -15.37 -10.91
CA THR A 296 13.99 -15.39 -11.78
C THR A 296 13.69 -16.23 -13.01
N MET A 297 13.92 -15.67 -14.17
CA MET A 297 13.80 -16.41 -15.44
C MET A 297 15.03 -17.31 -15.64
N ARG A 298 14.81 -18.59 -15.91
CA ARG A 298 15.90 -19.55 -16.14
C ARG A 298 16.17 -19.73 -17.62
N PRO A 299 17.42 -19.95 -18.01
CA PRO A 299 17.73 -20.44 -19.37
C PRO A 299 16.87 -21.65 -19.73
N GLY A 300 16.18 -21.60 -20.89
CA GLY A 300 15.24 -22.65 -21.30
C GLY A 300 13.77 -22.39 -20.92
N GLY A 301 13.43 -21.22 -20.33
CA GLY A 301 12.07 -20.75 -20.18
C GLY A 301 11.38 -21.13 -18.86
N GLY A 302 12.10 -21.73 -17.91
CA GLY A 302 11.59 -22.00 -16.56
C GLY A 302 11.60 -20.75 -15.69
N ILE A 303 10.65 -20.65 -14.73
CA ILE A 303 10.56 -19.56 -13.76
C ILE A 303 10.81 -20.14 -12.37
N ALA A 304 11.79 -19.59 -11.64
CA ALA A 304 12.01 -19.90 -10.23
C ALA A 304 11.36 -18.80 -9.37
N GLN A 305 10.79 -19.20 -8.24
CA GLN A 305 10.22 -18.30 -7.26
C GLN A 305 10.96 -18.41 -5.94
N SER A 306 11.22 -17.30 -5.28
CA SER A 306 11.74 -17.23 -3.91
C SER A 306 10.98 -16.19 -3.11
N VAL A 307 10.89 -16.41 -1.79
CA VAL A 307 10.35 -15.44 -0.84
C VAL A 307 11.54 -14.76 -0.15
N LEU A 308 11.74 -13.49 -0.43
CA LEU A 308 12.86 -12.72 0.12
C LEU A 308 12.55 -12.17 1.51
N ILE A 309 11.34 -11.65 1.70
CA ILE A 309 10.86 -11.13 2.98
C ILE A 309 9.50 -11.75 3.26
N LYS A 310 9.26 -12.13 4.52
CA LYS A 310 7.95 -12.54 4.99
C LYS A 310 7.69 -11.91 6.36
N LYS A 311 6.56 -11.22 6.49
CA LYS A 311 6.11 -10.59 7.73
C LYS A 311 4.79 -11.22 8.19
N GLN A 312 4.35 -10.83 9.39
CA GLN A 312 3.05 -11.26 9.93
C GLN A 312 1.90 -10.54 9.23
N PRO A 313 0.70 -11.13 9.21
CA PRO A 313 -0.51 -10.43 8.77
C PRO A 313 -0.71 -9.10 9.51
N GLY A 314 -1.18 -8.09 8.79
CA GLY A 314 -1.34 -6.75 9.32
C GLY A 314 -0.02 -5.98 9.49
N TRP A 315 1.06 -6.46 8.87
CA TRP A 315 2.28 -5.67 8.75
C TRP A 315 2.04 -4.41 7.95
N GLY A 316 1.22 -4.51 6.90
CA GLY A 316 0.65 -3.40 6.13
C GLY A 316 1.61 -2.80 5.12
N PHE A 317 2.24 -3.59 4.26
CA PHE A 317 3.03 -3.09 3.15
C PHE A 317 2.21 -2.17 2.24
N THR A 318 2.84 -1.07 1.76
CA THR A 318 2.16 -0.02 0.98
C THR A 318 2.85 0.37 -0.32
N ALA A 319 4.17 0.46 -0.34
CA ALA A 319 4.93 0.82 -1.55
C ALA A 319 6.34 0.22 -1.53
N MET A 320 6.95 0.14 -2.72
CA MET A 320 8.30 -0.37 -2.94
C MET A 320 9.05 0.53 -3.93
N GLU A 321 10.33 0.81 -3.61
CA GLU A 321 11.31 1.33 -4.55
C GLU A 321 12.56 0.45 -4.55
N MET A 322 13.24 0.39 -5.70
CA MET A 322 14.47 -0.40 -5.87
C MET A 322 15.50 0.45 -6.62
N LEU A 323 16.57 0.81 -5.94
CA LEU A 323 17.66 1.65 -6.46
C LEU A 323 18.88 1.51 -5.54
N ASP A 324 20.04 1.97 -6.00
CA ASP A 324 21.21 2.17 -5.14
C ASP A 324 20.95 3.39 -4.23
N ALA A 325 20.54 3.14 -2.99
CA ALA A 325 20.12 4.19 -2.06
C ALA A 325 21.26 4.76 -1.24
N ASP A 326 22.42 4.08 -1.15
CA ASP A 326 23.56 4.53 -0.35
C ASP A 326 24.83 4.80 -1.18
N GLY A 327 24.76 4.61 -2.51
CA GLY A 327 25.86 4.91 -3.43
C GLY A 327 26.96 3.85 -3.46
N ASP A 328 26.66 2.63 -2.98
CA ASP A 328 27.65 1.53 -2.95
C ASP A 328 27.71 0.74 -4.29
N GLY A 329 26.83 1.04 -5.24
CA GLY A 329 26.74 0.43 -6.55
C GLY A 329 25.85 -0.83 -6.59
N ALA A 330 25.29 -1.27 -5.47
CA ALA A 330 24.33 -2.35 -5.39
C ALA A 330 22.90 -1.81 -5.32
N VAL A 331 21.92 -2.62 -5.76
CA VAL A 331 20.51 -2.24 -5.64
C VAL A 331 20.01 -2.54 -4.24
N ASP A 332 19.44 -1.53 -3.60
CA ASP A 332 18.68 -1.65 -2.36
C ASP A 332 17.19 -1.83 -2.62
N VAL A 333 16.50 -2.42 -1.66
CA VAL A 333 15.04 -2.52 -1.64
C VAL A 333 14.49 -1.62 -0.53
N LEU A 334 13.74 -0.61 -0.90
CA LEU A 334 13.04 0.28 0.02
C LEU A 334 11.57 -0.14 0.09
N LEU A 335 11.10 -0.46 1.28
CA LEU A 335 9.72 -0.88 1.53
C LEU A 335 9.06 -0.01 2.58
N SER A 336 7.88 0.52 2.28
CA SER A 336 7.04 1.16 3.28
C SER A 336 5.96 0.21 3.81
N ASN A 337 5.62 0.39 5.09
CA ASN A 337 4.49 -0.28 5.70
C ASN A 337 3.77 0.68 6.65
N GLY A 338 2.49 0.89 6.43
CA GLY A 338 1.69 1.85 7.18
C GLY A 338 0.18 1.61 7.07
N ASP A 339 -0.24 0.59 6.29
CA ASP A 339 -1.65 0.24 6.22
C ASP A 339 -2.10 -0.39 7.54
N THR A 340 -3.13 0.18 8.14
CA THR A 340 -3.68 -0.28 9.41
C THR A 340 -4.81 -1.29 9.23
N THR A 341 -5.18 -1.64 7.99
CA THR A 341 -6.33 -2.49 7.64
C THR A 341 -7.67 -2.00 8.19
N GLU A 342 -7.70 -0.82 8.78
CA GLU A 342 -8.82 -0.25 9.49
C GLU A 342 -9.00 1.22 9.14
N PHE A 343 -10.22 1.75 9.33
CA PHE A 343 -10.47 3.19 9.22
C PHE A 343 -9.81 4.02 10.33
N ARG A 344 -9.16 3.36 11.28
CA ARG A 344 -8.52 3.98 12.42
C ARG A 344 -7.07 4.27 12.10
N SER A 345 -6.65 5.49 12.38
CA SER A 345 -5.25 5.80 12.51
C SER A 345 -4.73 5.19 13.82
N ASN A 346 -4.21 3.97 13.74
CA ASN A 346 -3.60 3.27 14.86
C ASN A 346 -2.08 3.29 14.69
N PRO A 347 -1.35 4.21 15.34
CA PRO A 347 0.10 4.23 15.26
C PRO A 347 0.68 2.90 15.74
N ARG A 348 1.57 2.32 14.94
CA ARG A 348 2.31 1.11 15.29
C ARG A 348 3.80 1.41 15.27
N ALA A 349 4.52 0.92 16.26
CA ALA A 349 5.96 1.18 16.39
C ALA A 349 6.78 0.64 15.22
N TYR A 350 6.25 -0.33 14.48
CA TYR A 350 6.90 -0.93 13.31
C TYR A 350 6.50 -0.29 11.97
N HIS A 351 5.57 0.70 11.95
CA HIS A 351 5.25 1.42 10.73
C HIS A 351 6.39 2.35 10.34
N GLY A 352 6.73 2.34 9.07
CA GLY A 352 7.80 3.16 8.54
C GLY A 352 8.31 2.72 7.18
N ILE A 353 9.47 3.24 6.83
CA ILE A 353 10.19 2.89 5.61
C ILE A 353 11.46 2.14 6.02
N ARG A 354 11.74 1.03 5.35
CA ARG A 354 12.92 0.21 5.58
C ARG A 354 13.75 0.09 4.33
N ILE A 355 15.05 0.17 4.50
CA ILE A 355 16.03 -0.04 3.45
C ILE A 355 16.70 -1.38 3.71
N TYR A 356 16.68 -2.25 2.72
CA TYR A 356 17.27 -3.59 2.75
C TYR A 356 18.35 -3.69 1.68
N ASP A 357 19.47 -4.29 2.03
CA ASP A 357 20.52 -4.67 1.08
C ASP A 357 20.09 -5.91 0.29
N LEU A 358 19.95 -5.78 -1.02
CA LEU A 358 19.60 -6.89 -1.90
C LEU A 358 20.80 -7.80 -2.21
N GLY A 359 22.01 -7.31 -2.07
CA GLY A 359 23.25 -8.06 -2.37
C GLY A 359 23.61 -9.15 -1.35
N SER A 360 22.92 -9.21 -0.21
CA SER A 360 23.11 -10.23 0.81
C SER A 360 22.12 -11.39 0.67
N ASP A 361 22.57 -12.63 0.92
CA ASP A 361 21.73 -13.84 0.88
C ASP A 361 20.51 -13.75 1.81
N ASP A 362 20.58 -12.94 2.88
CA ASP A 362 19.57 -12.74 3.91
C ASP A 362 19.15 -11.27 3.94
N LEU A 363 18.68 -10.67 2.87
CA LEU A 363 18.14 -9.29 2.83
C LEU A 363 18.27 -8.53 4.17
N ALA A 364 19.49 -8.05 4.47
CA ALA A 364 19.76 -7.40 5.73
C ALA A 364 19.08 -6.03 5.80
N GLU A 365 18.30 -5.76 6.87
CA GLU A 365 17.75 -4.44 7.11
C GLU A 365 18.91 -3.48 7.45
N LYS A 366 19.26 -2.57 6.52
CA LYS A 366 20.28 -1.52 6.73
C LYS A 366 19.75 -0.40 7.61
N GLN A 367 18.49 0.00 7.41
CA GLN A 367 17.93 1.19 8.05
C GLN A 367 16.41 1.12 8.22
N PHE A 368 15.92 1.72 9.31
CA PHE A 368 14.50 1.92 9.58
C PHE A 368 14.21 3.40 9.87
N ILE A 369 13.25 3.96 9.14
CA ILE A 369 12.74 5.33 9.29
C ILE A 369 11.32 5.24 9.81
N PRO A 370 11.05 5.57 11.10
CA PRO A 370 9.70 5.54 11.63
C PRO A 370 8.78 6.55 10.93
N ALA A 371 7.68 6.07 10.34
CA ALA A 371 6.65 6.88 9.68
C ALA A 371 5.29 6.24 9.88
N HIS A 372 4.49 6.76 10.80
CA HIS A 372 3.20 6.15 11.14
C HIS A 372 2.20 6.31 10.01
N GLY A 373 1.63 5.19 9.58
CA GLY A 373 0.57 5.19 8.58
C GLY A 373 1.04 5.59 7.18
N VAL A 374 2.34 5.45 6.89
CA VAL A 374 2.92 5.77 5.58
C VAL A 374 2.24 4.95 4.49
N MET A 375 1.80 5.63 3.42
CA MET A 375 1.10 5.01 2.30
C MET A 375 1.95 4.99 1.04
N ASP A 376 2.76 6.03 0.84
CA ASP A 376 3.56 6.17 -0.36
C ASP A 376 4.81 7.01 -0.06
N PHE A 377 5.87 6.81 -0.83
CA PHE A 377 7.10 7.57 -0.70
C PHE A 377 7.82 7.67 -2.05
N THR A 378 8.71 8.63 -2.15
CA THR A 378 9.61 8.83 -3.31
C THR A 378 11.01 9.17 -2.81
N VAL A 379 12.01 8.85 -3.62
CA VAL A 379 13.42 9.13 -3.34
C VAL A 379 13.90 10.28 -4.25
N LEU A 380 14.66 11.20 -3.67
CA LEU A 380 15.17 12.38 -4.37
C LEU A 380 16.40 12.94 -3.64
N ASP A 381 17.22 13.70 -4.33
CA ASP A 381 18.26 14.56 -3.72
C ASP A 381 17.65 15.95 -3.48
N ALA A 382 17.07 16.17 -2.30
CA ALA A 382 16.31 17.38 -2.00
C ALA A 382 17.20 18.62 -1.74
N GLU A 383 18.44 18.40 -1.32
CA GLU A 383 19.39 19.48 -0.98
C GLU A 383 20.49 19.66 -2.00
N ALA A 384 20.51 18.87 -3.07
CA ALA A 384 21.53 18.84 -4.13
C ALA A 384 22.95 18.64 -3.56
N ASP A 385 23.08 17.75 -2.57
CA ASP A 385 24.33 17.40 -1.92
C ASP A 385 24.88 16.03 -2.36
N GLY A 386 24.08 15.28 -3.14
CA GLY A 386 24.42 13.97 -3.70
C GLY A 386 23.96 12.80 -2.84
N ASP A 387 23.48 13.03 -1.62
CA ASP A 387 22.82 12.03 -0.80
C ASP A 387 21.35 11.88 -1.20
N LEU A 388 20.82 10.66 -1.17
CA LEU A 388 19.40 10.43 -1.48
C LEU A 388 18.54 10.57 -0.23
N ASP A 389 17.59 11.49 -0.30
CA ASP A 389 16.55 11.74 0.67
C ASP A 389 15.28 10.97 0.34
N ILE A 390 14.35 10.94 1.30
CA ILE A 390 13.04 10.30 1.11
C ILE A 390 11.95 11.31 1.47
N ALA A 391 11.00 11.53 0.56
CA ALA A 391 9.76 12.21 0.87
C ALA A 391 8.61 11.20 1.00
N SER A 392 7.77 11.32 2.02
CA SER A 392 6.71 10.36 2.31
C SER A 392 5.39 11.02 2.63
N VAL A 393 4.29 10.29 2.37
CA VAL A 393 2.93 10.68 2.74
C VAL A 393 2.26 9.57 3.54
N SER A 394 1.53 9.96 4.58
CA SER A 394 0.89 9.06 5.52
C SER A 394 -0.63 9.22 5.50
N TYR A 395 -1.31 8.30 4.83
CA TYR A 395 -2.77 8.29 4.75
C TYR A 395 -3.43 7.96 6.10
N PHE A 396 -2.74 7.16 6.93
CA PHE A 396 -3.17 6.75 8.27
C PHE A 396 -2.33 7.41 9.39
N ALA A 397 -1.86 8.64 9.16
CA ALA A 397 -1.11 9.39 10.17
C ALA A 397 -1.91 9.56 11.48
N ASP A 398 -1.22 9.77 12.60
CA ASP A 398 -1.86 10.15 13.87
C ASP A 398 -2.30 11.62 13.81
N PHE A 399 -3.41 11.88 13.12
CA PHE A 399 -3.96 13.22 12.93
C PHE A 399 -4.38 13.91 14.24
N ARG A 400 -4.47 13.16 15.34
CA ARG A 400 -4.83 13.72 16.65
C ARG A 400 -3.62 14.28 17.39
N HIS A 401 -2.49 13.55 17.37
CA HIS A 401 -1.35 13.87 18.21
C HIS A 401 -0.12 14.29 17.42
N LYS A 402 -0.01 13.83 16.16
CA LYS A 402 1.13 14.08 15.28
C LYS A 402 0.69 14.39 13.84
N PRO A 403 -0.18 15.41 13.63
CA PRO A 403 -0.69 15.73 12.28
C PRO A 403 0.42 16.12 11.30
N HIS A 404 1.57 16.60 11.80
CA HIS A 404 2.74 16.93 10.99
C HIS A 404 3.32 15.71 10.24
N GLN A 405 3.08 14.49 10.73
CA GLN A 405 3.56 13.27 10.07
C GLN A 405 2.74 12.87 8.82
N ALA A 406 1.72 13.64 8.44
CA ALA A 406 0.93 13.35 7.25
C ALA A 406 1.70 13.51 5.93
N ALA A 407 2.72 14.37 5.89
CA ALA A 407 3.67 14.46 4.78
C ALA A 407 5.03 14.92 5.32
N MET A 408 6.07 14.14 5.08
CA MET A 408 7.40 14.30 5.67
C MET A 408 8.49 14.30 4.60
N LEU A 409 9.54 15.07 4.87
CA LEU A 409 10.84 14.94 4.23
C LEU A 409 11.80 14.32 5.26
N HIS A 410 12.47 13.25 4.86
CA HIS A 410 13.50 12.56 5.62
C HIS A 410 14.83 12.85 4.96
N ILE A 411 15.56 13.84 5.48
CA ILE A 411 16.84 14.31 4.94
C ILE A 411 17.95 13.41 5.46
N ARG A 412 18.80 12.94 4.57
CA ARG A 412 19.93 12.08 4.90
C ARG A 412 21.20 12.93 5.12
N HIS A 413 21.84 12.75 6.27
CA HIS A 413 23.14 13.31 6.57
C HIS A 413 23.99 12.26 7.30
N ASP A 414 25.19 12.01 6.85
CA ASP A 414 26.11 11.04 7.46
C ASP A 414 25.45 9.67 7.69
N GLY A 415 24.63 9.20 6.75
CA GLY A 415 23.91 7.93 6.80
C GLY A 415 22.75 7.89 7.79
N ARG A 416 22.29 9.02 8.33
CA ARG A 416 21.14 9.13 9.24
C ARG A 416 20.09 10.06 8.68
N PHE A 417 18.82 9.76 8.97
CA PHE A 417 17.70 10.59 8.52
C PHE A 417 17.22 11.56 9.61
N ALA A 418 17.10 12.84 9.22
CA ALA A 418 16.43 13.88 9.99
C ALA A 418 15.05 14.15 9.39
N ASN A 419 14.03 14.20 10.24
CA ASN A 419 12.64 14.26 9.79
C ASN A 419 12.08 15.68 9.88
N GLN A 420 11.51 16.20 8.79
CA GLN A 420 10.90 17.52 8.71
C GLN A 420 9.51 17.42 8.04
N PRO A 421 8.46 18.07 8.57
CA PRO A 421 7.18 18.15 7.87
C PRO A 421 7.31 18.90 6.55
N LEU A 422 6.61 18.44 5.52
CA LEU A 422 6.51 19.18 4.26
C LEU A 422 5.52 20.37 4.38
N PRO A 423 5.70 21.45 3.61
CA PRO A 423 4.77 22.58 3.60
C PRO A 423 3.35 22.13 3.23
N GLY A 424 2.38 22.42 4.10
CA GLY A 424 0.98 22.04 3.90
C GLY A 424 0.65 20.58 4.21
N HIS A 425 1.49 19.88 4.97
CA HIS A 425 1.28 18.51 5.42
C HIS A 425 -0.13 18.26 5.99
N GLU A 426 -0.72 19.20 6.68
CA GLU A 426 -2.05 19.09 7.32
C GLU A 426 -3.25 19.44 6.40
N GLN A 427 -3.00 19.86 5.15
CA GLN A 427 -4.04 20.40 4.25
C GLN A 427 -4.76 19.34 3.43
N GLY A 428 -4.28 18.10 3.42
CA GLY A 428 -4.88 17.00 2.70
C GLY A 428 -4.73 15.67 3.45
N ARG A 429 -5.54 14.71 3.06
CA ARG A 429 -5.30 13.31 3.38
C ARG A 429 -4.48 12.71 2.25
N TRP A 430 -3.17 12.84 2.39
CA TRP A 430 -2.22 12.48 1.34
C TRP A 430 -2.11 10.97 1.17
N CYS A 431 -2.18 10.50 -0.07
CA CYS A 431 -2.07 9.07 -0.37
C CYS A 431 -1.11 8.74 -1.52
N ARG A 432 -0.72 9.76 -2.29
CA ARG A 432 0.24 9.63 -3.38
C ARG A 432 1.27 10.72 -3.30
N ILE A 433 2.51 10.34 -3.64
CA ILE A 433 3.62 11.28 -3.80
C ILE A 433 4.46 10.87 -5.02
N ALA A 434 4.96 11.86 -5.74
CA ALA A 434 5.95 11.67 -6.78
C ALA A 434 6.94 12.82 -6.76
N SER A 435 8.17 12.58 -7.24
CA SER A 435 9.21 13.58 -7.39
C SER A 435 9.65 13.71 -8.84
N GLY A 436 10.24 14.85 -9.17
CA GLY A 436 10.87 15.11 -10.46
C GLY A 436 11.04 16.59 -10.72
N ASP A 437 11.87 16.93 -11.69
CA ASP A 437 12.10 18.31 -12.17
C ASP A 437 10.86 18.77 -12.97
N ILE A 438 9.84 19.23 -12.24
CA ILE A 438 8.53 19.55 -12.83
C ILE A 438 8.58 20.86 -13.60
N ASP A 439 9.39 21.84 -13.16
CA ASP A 439 9.47 23.14 -13.81
C ASP A 439 10.64 23.30 -14.77
N GLY A 440 11.57 22.36 -14.78
CA GLY A 440 12.69 22.34 -15.71
C GLY A 440 13.88 23.16 -15.24
N ASP A 441 14.00 23.45 -13.94
CA ASP A 441 15.11 24.21 -13.37
C ASP A 441 16.28 23.31 -12.89
N GLY A 442 16.09 21.99 -12.95
CA GLY A 442 17.11 20.96 -12.72
C GLY A 442 17.23 20.54 -11.26
N ASP A 443 16.23 20.84 -10.41
CA ASP A 443 16.10 20.23 -9.08
C ASP A 443 14.75 19.50 -8.94
N PRO A 444 14.67 18.49 -8.04
CA PRO A 444 13.45 17.68 -7.94
C PRO A 444 12.38 18.37 -7.09
N ASP A 445 11.23 18.60 -7.68
CA ASP A 445 10.00 19.04 -7.04
C ASP A 445 9.20 17.86 -6.47
N LEU A 446 8.13 18.15 -5.71
CA LEU A 446 7.21 17.16 -5.16
C LEU A 446 5.76 17.40 -5.59
N LEU A 447 5.09 16.32 -5.92
CA LEU A 447 3.65 16.23 -6.19
C LEU A 447 2.97 15.42 -5.11
N LEU A 448 2.04 16.02 -4.36
CA LEU A 448 1.28 15.36 -3.30
C LEU A 448 -0.18 15.24 -3.71
N GLY A 449 -0.69 14.03 -3.81
CA GLY A 449 -2.08 13.71 -4.15
C GLY A 449 -2.92 13.43 -2.92
N ALA A 450 -4.01 14.18 -2.74
CA ALA A 450 -4.98 13.95 -1.67
C ALA A 450 -6.13 13.07 -2.18
N LEU A 451 -6.55 12.14 -1.32
CA LEU A 451 -7.71 11.30 -1.55
C LEU A 451 -8.58 11.28 -0.30
N ASN A 452 -9.71 11.99 -0.32
CA ASN A 452 -10.76 11.87 0.67
C ASN A 452 -11.88 11.01 0.10
N TYR A 453 -11.94 9.81 0.55
CA TYR A 453 -12.99 8.93 0.11
C TYR A 453 -14.34 9.36 0.69
N GLN A 454 -15.33 9.60 -0.18
CA GLN A 454 -16.67 10.09 0.21
C GLN A 454 -17.42 9.18 1.19
N THR A 455 -16.97 7.93 1.35
CA THR A 455 -17.52 7.00 2.33
C THR A 455 -17.40 7.52 3.77
N TYR A 456 -16.43 8.38 4.05
CA TYR A 456 -16.32 9.00 5.38
C TYR A 456 -17.52 9.88 5.69
N SER A 457 -17.92 10.77 4.80
CA SER A 457 -19.12 11.59 5.02
C SER A 457 -20.37 10.73 5.13
N ARG A 458 -20.54 9.70 4.28
CA ARG A 458 -21.70 8.80 4.33
C ARG A 458 -21.69 7.83 5.52
N ALA A 459 -20.54 7.34 5.95
CA ALA A 459 -20.42 6.53 7.16
C ALA A 459 -20.60 7.40 8.41
N TYR A 460 -20.19 8.65 8.35
CA TYR A 460 -20.44 9.68 9.37
C TYR A 460 -21.91 9.94 9.60
N GLU A 461 -22.70 9.96 8.55
CA GLU A 461 -24.15 10.17 8.64
C GLU A 461 -24.90 8.95 9.18
N ARG A 462 -24.34 7.74 9.04
CA ARG A 462 -25.03 6.48 9.36
C ARG A 462 -24.74 5.93 10.76
N ASP A 463 -23.59 6.17 11.35
CA ASP A 463 -23.21 5.57 12.64
C ASP A 463 -22.26 6.45 13.47
N ALA A 464 -22.82 7.14 14.47
CA ALA A 464 -22.05 7.93 15.44
C ALA A 464 -21.05 7.09 16.28
N SER A 465 -21.18 5.76 16.33
CA SER A 465 -20.25 4.87 17.00
C SER A 465 -18.99 4.63 16.14
N PHE A 466 -19.16 4.57 14.83
CA PHE A 466 -18.06 4.52 13.87
C PHE A 466 -17.18 5.76 13.96
N LEU A 467 -17.78 6.95 14.11
CA LEU A 467 -17.08 8.22 14.30
C LEU A 467 -16.18 8.25 15.55
N ARG A 468 -16.65 7.67 16.63
CA ARG A 468 -15.84 7.54 17.84
C ARG A 468 -14.65 6.61 17.67
N SER A 469 -14.74 5.71 16.68
CA SER A 469 -13.67 4.79 16.35
C SER A 469 -12.64 5.37 15.37
N VAL A 470 -13.04 6.32 14.51
CA VAL A 470 -12.11 7.05 13.63
C VAL A 470 -11.41 8.12 14.47
N GLN A 471 -10.12 7.95 14.69
CA GLN A 471 -9.34 8.85 15.54
C GLN A 471 -8.99 10.20 14.86
N ILE A 472 -9.61 10.53 13.72
CA ILE A 472 -9.39 11.80 13.03
C ILE A 472 -10.25 12.88 13.68
N PRO A 473 -9.66 13.99 14.19
CA PRO A 473 -10.42 15.08 14.79
C PRO A 473 -11.40 15.72 13.79
N ARG A 474 -12.61 16.05 14.24
CA ARG A 474 -13.62 16.72 13.39
C ARG A 474 -13.09 18.00 12.74
N ALA A 475 -12.24 18.76 13.43
CA ALA A 475 -11.65 19.98 12.90
C ALA A 475 -10.72 19.70 11.68
N VAL A 476 -10.03 18.56 11.69
CA VAL A 476 -9.18 18.13 10.56
C VAL A 476 -10.05 17.78 9.37
N ILE A 477 -11.12 17.01 9.58
CA ILE A 477 -12.05 16.63 8.51
C ILE A 477 -12.71 17.87 7.92
N ALA A 478 -13.23 18.76 8.76
CA ALA A 478 -13.84 20.03 8.31
C ALA A 478 -12.86 20.94 7.55
N ARG A 479 -11.55 20.84 7.85
CA ARG A 479 -10.51 21.52 7.06
C ARG A 479 -10.39 20.91 5.68
N TRP A 480 -10.28 19.58 5.57
CA TRP A 480 -10.19 18.88 4.30
C TRP A 480 -11.45 19.09 3.43
N GLU A 481 -12.63 19.08 4.03
CA GLU A 481 -13.89 19.36 3.32
C GLU A 481 -13.92 20.78 2.74
N ARG A 482 -13.39 21.77 3.47
CA ARG A 482 -13.32 23.16 2.98
C ARG A 482 -12.28 23.34 1.86
N LEU A 483 -11.14 22.68 1.98
CA LEU A 483 -10.07 22.76 0.96
C LEU A 483 -10.40 21.93 -0.28
N GLY A 484 -11.25 20.92 -0.11
CA GLY A 484 -11.48 19.90 -1.13
C GLY A 484 -10.26 18.99 -1.32
N ASN A 485 -10.44 17.96 -2.11
CA ASN A 485 -9.32 17.14 -2.52
C ASN A 485 -8.55 17.80 -3.66
N HIS A 486 -7.24 17.59 -3.70
CA HIS A 486 -6.39 18.30 -4.63
C HIS A 486 -5.04 17.59 -4.87
N LEU A 487 -4.40 17.98 -5.96
CA LEU A 487 -2.99 17.77 -6.21
C LEU A 487 -2.23 19.02 -5.78
N ARG A 488 -1.25 18.85 -4.90
CA ARG A 488 -0.37 19.94 -4.46
C ARG A 488 1.01 19.81 -5.10
N VAL A 489 1.52 20.92 -5.56
CA VAL A 489 2.87 21.02 -6.13
C VAL A 489 3.74 21.81 -5.17
N LEU A 490 4.83 21.21 -4.76
CA LEU A 490 5.86 21.83 -3.94
C LEU A 490 7.13 21.99 -4.77
N GLU A 491 7.56 23.23 -4.93
CA GLU A 491 8.78 23.61 -5.63
C GLU A 491 9.98 23.47 -4.70
N ASN A 492 11.04 22.84 -5.18
CA ASN A 492 12.33 22.81 -4.49
C ASN A 492 12.96 24.19 -4.50
N ARG A 493 13.63 24.57 -3.42
CA ARG A 493 14.27 25.88 -3.23
C ARG A 493 15.74 25.78 -2.85
N ALA A 494 16.31 24.59 -2.86
CA ALA A 494 17.67 24.35 -2.38
C ALA A 494 18.72 25.16 -3.18
N LYS A 495 18.57 25.26 -4.51
CA LYS A 495 19.49 26.03 -5.35
C LYS A 495 19.33 27.56 -5.25
N ARG A 496 18.16 28.05 -4.80
CA ARG A 496 17.91 29.50 -4.67
C ARG A 496 18.49 30.08 -3.38
N SER A 497 18.92 29.23 -2.46
CA SER A 497 19.50 29.62 -1.18
C SER A 497 21.02 29.58 -1.15
N ARG A 498 21.66 29.20 -2.26
CA ARG A 498 23.12 29.27 -2.49
C ARG A 498 23.46 30.44 -3.44
#